data_b7664c918bce1c7660ab5fc222cb1b98
#
_entry.id   b7664c918bce1c7660ab5fc222cb1b98
#
_cell.length_a   1.000
_cell.length_b   1.000
_cell.length_c   1.000
_cell.angle_alpha   90.00
_cell.angle_beta   90.00
_cell.angle_gamma   90.00
#
_symmetry.space_group_name_H-M   'P 1'
#
loop_
_entity.id
_entity.type
_entity.pdbx_description
1 polymer ?
#
loop_
_entity_poly.entity_id
_entity_poly.type
_entity_poly.pdbx_seq_one_letter_code
_entity_poly.pdbx_strand_id
1 'polypeptide(L)'
;MRVLVVDNEQQLAEAVARGQRREGMSVDIAVDGDDGYRKAEHTRYDVVVLDRDLPGMSGDEICRRLTDDVLTRVMMLTASGTVEDRVAGLALGADDYLSKPFAFPELVARVRALGRRTTPAAPPVLRAGDVELDTSKRTVTRGGQQIDLARKEFGMLEMLMTAAGEVVSSDDLLHEVWDDHADPHTTTVRVTMMTLRRKLGEPAIIRTVVGAGYRIDPEADREPAAAHEADR
;
A
#
# COMPACT_ATOMS: atom_id res chain seq x y z
N MET A 1 -0.48 0.51 0.15
CA MET A 1 -0.56 -0.75 -0.62
C MET A 1 0.27 -0.59 -1.88
N ARG A 2 1.28 -1.42 -2.01
CA ARG A 2 2.21 -1.41 -3.14
C ARG A 2 1.86 -2.52 -4.14
N VAL A 3 1.75 -2.17 -5.41
CA VAL A 3 1.32 -3.07 -6.48
C VAL A 3 2.39 -3.11 -7.56
N LEU A 4 2.72 -4.30 -8.05
CA LEU A 4 3.50 -4.48 -9.26
C LEU A 4 2.56 -4.88 -10.40
N VAL A 5 2.65 -4.18 -11.52
CA VAL A 5 1.94 -4.53 -12.77
C VAL A 5 2.95 -5.07 -13.76
N VAL A 6 2.80 -6.33 -14.15
CA VAL A 6 3.65 -7.02 -15.14
C VAL A 6 2.80 -7.34 -16.36
N ASP A 7 3.01 -6.62 -17.45
CA ASP A 7 2.25 -6.80 -18.69
C ASP A 7 3.09 -6.31 -19.87
N ASN A 8 3.24 -7.13 -20.90
CA ASN A 8 4.05 -6.79 -22.09
C ASN A 8 3.37 -5.74 -23.00
N GLU A 9 2.08 -5.50 -22.82
CA GLU A 9 1.38 -4.40 -23.46
C GLU A 9 1.63 -3.09 -22.67
N GLN A 10 2.73 -2.41 -22.96
CA GLN A 10 3.17 -1.22 -22.23
C GLN A 10 2.03 -0.19 -22.03
N GLN A 11 1.22 0.06 -23.06
CA GLN A 11 0.11 1.01 -22.98
C GLN A 11 -0.96 0.57 -21.97
N LEU A 12 -1.25 -0.73 -21.88
CA LEU A 12 -2.17 -1.29 -20.91
C LEU A 12 -1.58 -1.21 -19.51
N ALA A 13 -0.32 -1.62 -19.32
CA ALA A 13 0.38 -1.54 -18.05
C ALA A 13 0.39 -0.11 -17.49
N GLU A 14 0.72 0.87 -18.31
CA GLU A 14 0.70 2.29 -17.93
C GLU A 14 -0.71 2.80 -17.61
N ALA A 15 -1.74 2.40 -18.38
CA ALA A 15 -3.12 2.79 -18.12
C ALA A 15 -3.61 2.22 -16.78
N VAL A 16 -3.32 0.94 -16.51
CA VAL A 16 -3.63 0.26 -15.26
C VAL A 16 -2.92 0.94 -14.09
N ALA A 17 -1.61 1.19 -14.23
CA ALA A 17 -0.83 1.84 -13.18
C ALA A 17 -1.32 3.27 -12.88
N ARG A 18 -1.57 4.09 -13.92
CA ARG A 18 -2.13 5.45 -13.72
C ARG A 18 -3.47 5.41 -13.00
N GLY A 19 -4.33 4.46 -13.35
CA GLY A 19 -5.62 4.30 -12.69
C GLY A 19 -5.46 3.90 -11.24
N GLN A 20 -4.67 2.88 -10.94
CA GLN A 20 -4.43 2.41 -9.56
C GLN A 20 -3.74 3.49 -8.70
N ARG A 21 -2.82 4.28 -9.28
CA ARG A 21 -2.20 5.43 -8.59
C ARG A 21 -3.23 6.50 -8.22
N ARG A 22 -4.24 6.76 -9.07
CA ARG A 22 -5.36 7.66 -8.74
C ARG A 22 -6.19 7.14 -7.57
N GLU A 23 -6.26 5.83 -7.42
CA GLU A 23 -6.92 5.15 -6.31
C GLU A 23 -6.07 5.07 -5.02
N GLY A 24 -4.89 5.69 -5.02
CA GLY A 24 -4.02 5.81 -3.84
C GLY A 24 -3.03 4.67 -3.64
N MET A 25 -2.82 3.82 -4.65
CA MET A 25 -1.82 2.76 -4.61
C MET A 25 -0.47 3.27 -5.07
N SER A 26 0.62 2.74 -4.53
CA SER A 26 1.96 2.85 -5.09
C SER A 26 2.12 1.76 -6.15
N VAL A 27 2.53 2.10 -7.38
CA VAL A 27 2.51 1.13 -8.48
C VAL A 27 3.78 1.19 -9.30
N ASP A 28 4.46 0.05 -9.36
CA ASP A 28 5.59 -0.19 -10.25
C ASP A 28 5.14 -0.99 -11.47
N ILE A 29 5.89 -0.88 -12.58
CA ILE A 29 5.58 -1.53 -13.84
C ILE A 29 6.78 -2.35 -14.29
N ALA A 30 6.53 -3.54 -14.82
CA ALA A 30 7.47 -4.32 -15.60
C ALA A 30 6.82 -4.72 -16.93
N VAL A 31 7.59 -4.75 -18.03
CA VAL A 31 7.09 -5.04 -19.37
C VAL A 31 7.52 -6.41 -19.90
N ASP A 32 8.27 -7.15 -19.11
CA ASP A 32 8.66 -8.53 -19.37
C ASP A 32 8.72 -9.32 -18.05
N GLY A 33 8.75 -10.65 -18.17
CA GLY A 33 8.70 -11.53 -17.01
C GLY A 33 9.99 -11.54 -16.18
N ASP A 34 11.14 -11.33 -16.81
CA ASP A 34 12.42 -11.34 -16.10
C ASP A 34 12.57 -10.09 -15.21
N ASP A 35 12.16 -8.90 -15.72
CA ASP A 35 12.10 -7.67 -14.93
C ASP A 35 11.01 -7.75 -13.85
N GLY A 36 9.86 -8.33 -14.19
CA GLY A 36 8.76 -8.56 -13.24
C GLY A 36 9.19 -9.41 -12.06
N TYR A 37 9.81 -10.56 -12.32
CA TYR A 37 10.29 -11.46 -11.27
C TYR A 37 11.40 -10.81 -10.45
N ARG A 38 12.38 -10.19 -11.08
CA ARG A 38 13.47 -9.48 -10.38
C ARG A 38 12.95 -8.40 -9.44
N LYS A 39 11.97 -7.59 -9.87
CA LYS A 39 11.34 -6.58 -9.01
C LYS A 39 10.64 -7.22 -7.82
N ALA A 40 9.86 -8.28 -8.06
CA ALA A 40 9.15 -8.99 -7.00
C ALA A 40 10.08 -9.67 -5.98
N GLU A 41 11.28 -10.11 -6.41
CA GLU A 41 12.28 -10.71 -5.54
C GLU A 41 12.99 -9.69 -4.64
N HIS A 42 13.24 -8.47 -5.16
CA HIS A 42 14.00 -7.45 -4.44
C HIS A 42 13.10 -6.43 -3.71
N THR A 43 11.83 -6.37 -4.06
CA THR A 43 10.88 -5.40 -3.52
C THR A 43 9.62 -6.12 -3.09
N ARG A 44 9.16 -5.84 -1.88
CA ARG A 44 7.94 -6.42 -1.37
C ARG A 44 6.72 -5.69 -1.95
N TYR A 45 5.83 -6.47 -2.57
CA TYR A 45 4.54 -6.00 -3.07
C TYR A 45 3.40 -6.67 -2.32
N ASP A 46 2.34 -5.92 -2.05
CA ASP A 46 1.11 -6.47 -1.49
C ASP A 46 0.34 -7.30 -2.53
N VAL A 47 0.36 -6.82 -3.80
CA VAL A 47 -0.30 -7.48 -4.92
C VAL A 47 0.56 -7.38 -6.17
N VAL A 48 0.71 -8.48 -6.87
CA VAL A 48 1.28 -8.53 -8.23
C VAL A 48 0.14 -8.79 -9.22
N VAL A 49 -0.11 -7.84 -10.11
CA VAL A 49 -1.01 -7.99 -11.26
C VAL A 49 -0.17 -8.48 -12.43
N LEU A 50 -0.39 -9.70 -12.85
CA LEU A 50 0.54 -10.46 -13.69
C LEU A 50 -0.14 -10.96 -14.95
N ASP A 51 0.33 -10.51 -16.11
CA ASP A 51 -0.08 -11.10 -17.37
C ASP A 51 0.50 -12.51 -17.52
N ARG A 52 -0.27 -13.40 -18.12
CA ARG A 52 0.13 -14.79 -18.31
C ARG A 52 1.15 -14.93 -19.43
N ASP A 53 0.94 -14.20 -20.52
CA ASP A 53 1.70 -14.33 -21.78
C ASP A 53 2.81 -13.27 -21.85
N LEU A 54 3.88 -13.45 -21.09
CA LEU A 54 5.01 -12.54 -21.01
C LEU A 54 6.20 -13.04 -21.82
N PRO A 55 7.00 -12.15 -22.42
CA PRO A 55 8.31 -12.50 -22.96
C PRO A 55 9.29 -12.78 -21.80
N GLY A 56 10.27 -13.65 -22.06
CA GLY A 56 11.21 -14.12 -21.03
C GLY A 56 10.55 -15.14 -20.10
N MET A 57 10.53 -14.86 -18.81
CA MET A 57 9.84 -15.72 -17.84
C MET A 57 8.32 -15.58 -17.96
N SER A 58 7.61 -16.71 -18.14
CA SER A 58 6.16 -16.70 -18.25
C SER A 58 5.46 -16.32 -16.94
N GLY A 59 4.24 -15.74 -17.05
CA GLY A 59 3.44 -15.42 -15.86
C GLY A 59 3.15 -16.63 -14.99
N ASP A 60 2.94 -17.80 -15.58
CA ASP A 60 2.73 -19.06 -14.84
C ASP A 60 3.97 -19.46 -14.01
N GLU A 61 5.17 -19.22 -14.52
CA GLU A 61 6.41 -19.48 -13.81
C GLU A 61 6.65 -18.49 -12.66
N ILE A 62 6.40 -17.20 -12.92
CA ILE A 62 6.48 -16.16 -11.90
C ILE A 62 5.48 -16.45 -10.78
N CYS A 63 4.23 -16.76 -11.12
CA CYS A 63 3.19 -17.10 -10.16
C CYS A 63 3.62 -18.24 -9.23
N ARG A 64 4.14 -19.34 -9.79
CA ARG A 64 4.63 -20.48 -9.00
C ARG A 64 5.75 -20.07 -8.02
N ARG A 65 6.69 -19.23 -8.44
CA ARG A 65 7.81 -18.79 -7.58
C ARG A 65 7.36 -17.84 -6.48
N LEU A 66 6.36 -17.00 -6.75
CA LEU A 66 5.85 -16.04 -5.76
C LEU A 66 4.87 -16.67 -4.76
N THR A 67 4.28 -17.83 -5.08
CA THR A 67 3.35 -18.54 -4.18
C THR A 67 4.00 -19.06 -2.89
N ASP A 68 5.31 -19.18 -2.86
CA ASP A 68 6.05 -19.56 -1.64
C ASP A 68 6.13 -18.38 -0.65
N ASP A 69 5.91 -17.14 -1.11
CA ASP A 69 5.80 -15.96 -0.25
C ASP A 69 4.34 -15.75 0.20
N VAL A 70 4.06 -16.07 1.45
CA VAL A 70 2.73 -15.95 2.06
C VAL A 70 2.19 -14.51 2.07
N LEU A 71 3.04 -13.52 1.83
CA LEU A 71 2.72 -12.10 1.99
C LEU A 71 2.38 -11.40 0.68
N THR A 72 2.85 -11.90 -0.47
CA THR A 72 2.54 -11.34 -1.79
C THR A 72 1.35 -12.06 -2.41
N ARG A 73 0.33 -11.31 -2.86
CA ARG A 73 -0.83 -11.87 -3.56
C ARG A 73 -0.69 -11.71 -5.05
N VAL A 74 -1.05 -12.75 -5.79
CA VAL A 74 -0.94 -12.77 -7.24
C VAL A 74 -2.32 -12.75 -7.87
N MET A 75 -2.58 -11.74 -8.71
CA MET A 75 -3.74 -11.67 -9.59
C MET A 75 -3.30 -11.85 -11.04
N MET A 76 -3.72 -12.94 -11.65
CA MET A 76 -3.42 -13.22 -13.05
C MET A 76 -4.35 -12.46 -13.99
N LEU A 77 -3.77 -11.83 -15.00
CA LEU A 77 -4.51 -11.37 -16.17
C LEU A 77 -4.37 -12.42 -17.30
N THR A 78 -5.44 -12.71 -18.00
CA THR A 78 -5.42 -13.72 -19.06
C THR A 78 -6.29 -13.33 -20.24
N ALA A 79 -5.83 -13.58 -21.46
CA ALA A 79 -6.62 -13.43 -22.67
C ALA A 79 -7.69 -14.53 -22.80
N SER A 80 -7.49 -15.68 -22.15
CA SER A 80 -8.42 -16.79 -22.18
C SER A 80 -9.42 -16.72 -21.03
N GLY A 81 -10.70 -16.71 -21.37
CA GLY A 81 -11.82 -16.68 -20.40
C GLY A 81 -12.42 -18.06 -20.13
N THR A 82 -11.78 -19.18 -20.55
CA THR A 82 -12.33 -20.51 -20.34
C THR A 82 -12.31 -20.91 -18.88
N VAL A 83 -13.23 -21.79 -18.49
CA VAL A 83 -13.28 -22.30 -17.11
C VAL A 83 -12.04 -23.15 -16.83
N GLU A 84 -11.57 -23.91 -17.84
CA GLU A 84 -10.40 -24.77 -17.78
C GLU A 84 -9.12 -23.96 -17.48
N ASP A 85 -8.93 -22.81 -18.14
CA ASP A 85 -7.78 -21.95 -17.93
C ASP A 85 -7.77 -21.31 -16.54
N ARG A 86 -8.95 -20.92 -16.03
CA ARG A 86 -9.09 -20.41 -14.65
C ARG A 86 -8.78 -21.46 -13.60
N VAL A 87 -9.26 -22.70 -13.83
CA VAL A 87 -8.99 -23.83 -12.92
C VAL A 87 -7.51 -24.19 -12.94
N ALA A 88 -6.88 -24.24 -14.14
CA ALA A 88 -5.46 -24.52 -14.28
C ALA A 88 -4.61 -23.44 -13.56
N GLY A 89 -4.98 -22.20 -13.71
CA GLY A 89 -4.27 -21.10 -13.09
C GLY A 89 -4.42 -21.02 -11.58
N LEU A 90 -5.61 -21.28 -11.03
CA LEU A 90 -5.80 -21.39 -9.57
C LEU A 90 -4.98 -22.55 -8.99
N ALA A 91 -4.78 -23.63 -9.75
CA ALA A 91 -3.89 -24.72 -9.39
C ALA A 91 -2.41 -24.33 -9.37
N LEU A 92 -2.01 -23.22 -10.02
CA LEU A 92 -0.66 -22.64 -9.98
C LEU A 92 -0.42 -21.79 -8.73
N GLY A 93 -1.46 -21.53 -7.93
CA GLY A 93 -1.35 -20.79 -6.69
C GLY A 93 -1.74 -19.32 -6.77
N ALA A 94 -2.24 -18.83 -7.91
CA ALA A 94 -2.75 -17.45 -7.97
C ALA A 94 -3.96 -17.25 -7.04
N ASP A 95 -4.03 -16.08 -6.42
CA ASP A 95 -5.10 -15.72 -5.48
C ASP A 95 -6.38 -15.25 -6.17
N ASP A 96 -6.29 -14.72 -7.40
CA ASP A 96 -7.44 -14.31 -8.22
C ASP A 96 -7.08 -14.29 -9.71
N TYR A 97 -8.12 -14.25 -10.55
CA TYR A 97 -8.04 -14.20 -12.02
C TYR A 97 -8.96 -13.15 -12.59
N LEU A 98 -8.49 -12.43 -13.61
CA LEU A 98 -9.29 -11.49 -14.36
C LEU A 98 -9.02 -11.65 -15.86
N SER A 99 -10.08 -11.91 -16.64
CA SER A 99 -9.97 -12.07 -18.09
C SER A 99 -9.92 -10.72 -18.81
N LYS A 100 -9.05 -10.61 -19.82
CA LYS A 100 -9.04 -9.50 -20.78
C LYS A 100 -10.13 -9.74 -21.84
N PRO A 101 -10.91 -8.70 -22.24
CA PRO A 101 -10.90 -7.34 -21.72
C PRO A 101 -11.67 -7.23 -20.37
N PHE A 102 -11.19 -6.37 -19.49
CA PHE A 102 -11.77 -6.16 -18.16
C PHE A 102 -12.21 -4.70 -17.95
N ALA A 103 -13.15 -4.51 -17.03
CA ALA A 103 -13.51 -3.18 -16.57
C ALA A 103 -12.52 -2.72 -15.49
N PHE A 104 -11.96 -1.50 -15.65
CA PHE A 104 -10.99 -0.96 -14.69
C PHE A 104 -11.52 -0.92 -13.23
N PRO A 105 -12.79 -0.54 -12.96
CA PRO A 105 -13.33 -0.60 -11.59
C PRO A 105 -13.31 -2.02 -10.98
N GLU A 106 -13.47 -3.07 -11.80
CA GLU A 106 -13.39 -4.46 -11.35
C GLU A 106 -11.96 -4.82 -10.94
N LEU A 107 -10.97 -4.48 -11.76
CA LEU A 107 -9.56 -4.66 -11.44
C LEU A 107 -9.21 -4.02 -10.10
N VAL A 108 -9.57 -2.76 -9.91
CA VAL A 108 -9.31 -2.03 -8.66
C VAL A 108 -9.97 -2.70 -7.45
N ALA A 109 -11.24 -3.11 -7.58
CA ALA A 109 -11.96 -3.76 -6.50
C ALA A 109 -11.30 -5.08 -6.07
N ARG A 110 -10.84 -5.88 -7.04
CA ARG A 110 -10.15 -7.15 -6.81
C ARG A 110 -8.76 -6.96 -6.19
N VAL A 111 -7.95 -6.04 -6.73
CA VAL A 111 -6.63 -5.68 -6.17
C VAL A 111 -6.76 -5.22 -4.72
N ARG A 112 -7.75 -4.37 -4.42
CA ARG A 112 -8.03 -3.98 -3.02
C ARG A 112 -8.46 -5.14 -2.14
N ALA A 113 -9.24 -6.08 -2.66
CA ALA A 113 -9.67 -7.26 -1.91
C ALA A 113 -8.48 -8.17 -1.57
N LEU A 114 -7.57 -8.36 -2.51
CA LEU A 114 -6.34 -9.13 -2.32
C LEU A 114 -5.41 -8.45 -1.30
N GLY A 115 -5.15 -7.16 -1.46
CA GLY A 115 -4.27 -6.41 -0.54
C GLY A 115 -4.75 -6.40 0.92
N ARG A 116 -6.06 -6.53 1.17
CA ARG A 116 -6.58 -6.70 2.54
C ARG A 116 -6.21 -8.05 3.18
N ARG A 117 -5.90 -9.08 2.39
CA ARG A 117 -5.56 -10.42 2.91
C ARG A 117 -4.10 -10.57 3.34
N THR A 118 -3.24 -9.65 2.92
CA THR A 118 -1.80 -9.66 3.26
C THR A 118 -1.50 -9.01 4.60
N THR A 119 -2.40 -8.14 5.08
CA THR A 119 -2.29 -7.55 6.41
C THR A 119 -3.29 -8.27 7.33
N PRO A 120 -2.93 -8.67 8.57
CA PRO A 120 -3.92 -9.05 9.58
C PRO A 120 -4.98 -7.95 9.55
N ALA A 121 -6.26 -8.33 9.46
CA ALA A 121 -7.35 -7.39 9.23
C ALA A 121 -7.25 -6.20 10.20
N ALA A 122 -6.54 -5.16 9.78
CA ALA A 122 -6.62 -3.89 10.47
C ALA A 122 -8.09 -3.51 10.43
N PRO A 123 -8.67 -3.10 11.54
CA PRO A 123 -10.06 -2.67 11.56
C PRO A 123 -10.23 -1.62 10.45
N PRO A 124 -11.37 -1.62 9.71
CA PRO A 124 -11.59 -0.68 8.61
C PRO A 124 -11.47 0.78 9.06
N VAL A 125 -11.53 1.01 10.35
CA VAL A 125 -11.26 2.29 11.01
C VAL A 125 -10.08 2.13 11.96
N LEU A 126 -8.97 2.77 11.61
CA LEU A 126 -7.79 2.90 12.47
C LEU A 126 -8.03 4.06 13.44
N ARG A 127 -7.55 3.93 14.68
CA ARG A 127 -7.73 4.94 15.74
C ARG A 127 -6.41 5.24 16.42
N ALA A 128 -6.13 6.52 16.64
CA ALA A 128 -5.00 6.99 17.42
C ALA A 128 -5.40 8.29 18.14
N GLY A 129 -5.57 8.21 19.48
CA GLY A 129 -6.18 9.28 20.25
C GLY A 129 -7.58 9.64 19.71
N ASP A 130 -7.80 10.90 19.43
CA ASP A 130 -9.03 11.44 18.86
C ASP A 130 -9.10 11.38 17.32
N VAL A 131 -8.06 10.83 16.67
CA VAL A 131 -8.01 10.67 15.20
C VAL A 131 -8.53 9.31 14.78
N GLU A 132 -9.49 9.32 13.86
CA GLU A 132 -10.03 8.13 13.20
C GLU A 132 -9.76 8.20 11.69
N LEU A 133 -9.25 7.11 11.12
CA LEU A 133 -8.99 6.96 9.69
C LEU A 133 -9.77 5.76 9.17
N ASP A 134 -10.77 6.00 8.30
CA ASP A 134 -11.51 4.95 7.58
C ASP A 134 -10.80 4.65 6.26
N THR A 135 -10.12 3.51 6.21
CA THR A 135 -9.34 3.09 5.03
C THR A 135 -10.24 2.78 3.84
N SER A 136 -11.48 2.31 4.10
CA SER A 136 -12.44 1.93 3.07
C SER A 136 -13.07 3.14 2.38
N LYS A 137 -13.43 4.17 3.16
CA LYS A 137 -14.01 5.42 2.66
C LYS A 137 -12.97 6.47 2.31
N ARG A 138 -11.70 6.24 2.71
CA ARG A 138 -10.59 7.19 2.61
C ARG A 138 -10.91 8.53 3.26
N THR A 139 -11.50 8.48 4.44
CA THR A 139 -11.83 9.66 5.24
C THR A 139 -11.05 9.68 6.54
N VAL A 140 -10.72 10.86 7.00
CA VAL A 140 -10.05 11.10 8.29
C VAL A 140 -10.90 12.08 9.08
N THR A 141 -11.08 11.77 10.36
CA THR A 141 -11.72 12.69 11.31
C THR A 141 -10.84 12.86 12.53
N ARG A 142 -10.94 14.01 13.18
CA ARG A 142 -10.35 14.26 14.50
C ARG A 142 -11.39 14.91 15.40
N GLY A 143 -11.64 14.31 16.55
CA GLY A 143 -12.72 14.75 17.44
C GLY A 143 -14.09 14.81 16.75
N GLY A 144 -14.33 13.94 15.78
CA GLY A 144 -15.54 13.90 14.95
C GLY A 144 -15.57 14.93 13.79
N GLN A 145 -14.61 15.81 13.68
CA GLN A 145 -14.52 16.77 12.56
C GLN A 145 -13.69 16.20 11.42
N GLN A 146 -14.19 16.28 10.19
CA GLN A 146 -13.50 15.78 9.00
C GLN A 146 -12.27 16.62 8.69
N ILE A 147 -11.15 15.93 8.37
CA ILE A 147 -9.90 16.53 7.93
C ILE A 147 -9.65 16.17 6.46
N ASP A 148 -9.39 17.17 5.65
CA ASP A 148 -9.14 17.00 4.22
C ASP A 148 -7.64 16.76 3.98
N LEU A 149 -7.28 15.50 3.73
CA LEU A 149 -5.90 15.10 3.46
C LEU A 149 -5.69 14.87 1.96
N ALA A 150 -4.53 15.35 1.46
CA ALA A 150 -4.07 14.96 0.14
C ALA A 150 -3.71 13.47 0.12
N ARG A 151 -3.70 12.86 -1.07
CA ARG A 151 -3.47 11.42 -1.25
C ARG A 151 -2.22 10.89 -0.52
N LYS A 152 -1.10 11.63 -0.61
CA LYS A 152 0.17 11.24 0.01
C LYS A 152 0.16 11.44 1.53
N GLU A 153 -0.51 12.48 2.02
CA GLU A 153 -0.74 12.72 3.45
C GLU A 153 -1.58 11.60 4.07
N PHE A 154 -2.65 11.18 3.35
CA PHE A 154 -3.49 10.06 3.77
C PHE A 154 -2.68 8.76 3.85
N GLY A 155 -1.91 8.42 2.81
CA GLY A 155 -1.08 7.21 2.78
C GLY A 155 -0.03 7.18 3.90
N MET A 156 0.61 8.31 4.19
CA MET A 156 1.54 8.42 5.33
C MET A 156 0.83 8.19 6.67
N LEU A 157 -0.33 8.79 6.87
CA LEU A 157 -1.11 8.61 8.10
C LEU A 157 -1.58 7.17 8.25
N GLU A 158 -2.10 6.55 7.20
CA GLU A 158 -2.52 5.15 7.16
C GLU A 158 -1.38 4.23 7.57
N MET A 159 -0.19 4.42 7.00
CA MET A 159 0.99 3.60 7.30
C MET A 159 1.42 3.75 8.76
N LEU A 160 1.49 4.97 9.27
CA LEU A 160 1.86 5.24 10.67
C LEU A 160 0.82 4.69 11.66
N MET A 161 -0.47 4.79 11.36
CA MET A 161 -1.53 4.24 12.20
C MET A 161 -1.55 2.71 12.18
N THR A 162 -1.26 2.10 11.04
CA THR A 162 -1.14 0.63 10.90
C THR A 162 0.05 0.09 11.70
N ALA A 163 1.14 0.84 11.76
CA ALA A 163 2.32 0.49 12.56
C ALA A 163 2.07 0.58 14.09
N ALA A 164 0.92 1.09 14.52
CA ALA A 164 0.43 1.04 15.90
C ALA A 164 1.43 1.47 16.98
N GLY A 165 2.22 2.52 16.70
CA GLY A 165 3.23 3.07 17.62
C GLY A 165 4.66 2.61 17.36
N GLU A 166 4.87 1.67 16.44
CA GLU A 166 6.21 1.34 15.95
C GLU A 166 6.78 2.47 15.08
N VAL A 167 8.11 2.52 15.00
CA VAL A 167 8.81 3.54 14.22
C VAL A 167 8.80 3.13 12.74
N VAL A 168 8.29 4.00 11.90
CA VAL A 168 8.34 3.86 10.44
C VAL A 168 9.45 4.76 9.92
N SER A 169 10.39 4.20 9.16
CA SER A 169 11.51 4.96 8.63
C SER A 169 11.08 5.92 7.51
N SER A 170 11.89 6.93 7.23
CA SER A 170 11.64 7.83 6.09
C SER A 170 11.72 7.09 4.76
N ASP A 171 12.56 6.08 4.66
CA ASP A 171 12.74 5.27 3.46
C ASP A 171 11.52 4.38 3.23
N ASP A 172 10.99 3.73 4.28
CA ASP A 172 9.74 2.95 4.18
C ASP A 172 8.56 3.84 3.77
N LEU A 173 8.44 5.03 4.36
CA LEU A 173 7.41 6.01 3.97
C LEU A 173 7.56 6.44 2.52
N LEU A 174 8.81 6.65 2.06
CA LEU A 174 9.06 7.02 0.67
C LEU A 174 8.68 5.87 -0.27
N HIS A 175 9.13 4.66 0.00
CA HIS A 175 8.87 3.49 -0.84
C HIS A 175 7.39 3.10 -0.89
N GLU A 176 6.68 3.12 0.24
CA GLU A 176 5.28 2.69 0.30
C GLU A 176 4.29 3.74 -0.18
N VAL A 177 4.59 5.02 0.02
CA VAL A 177 3.68 6.11 -0.30
C VAL A 177 3.99 6.75 -1.65
N TRP A 178 5.23 6.68 -2.14
CA TRP A 178 5.66 7.16 -3.46
C TRP A 178 6.14 5.99 -4.33
N ASP A 179 6.09 6.19 -5.64
CA ASP A 179 6.55 5.20 -6.62
C ASP A 179 8.10 5.16 -6.68
N ASP A 180 8.70 4.11 -7.24
CA ASP A 180 10.16 3.90 -7.37
C ASP A 180 10.93 5.05 -8.06
N HIS A 181 10.24 5.97 -8.72
CA HIS A 181 10.86 7.15 -9.33
C HIS A 181 11.03 8.32 -8.37
N ALA A 182 10.66 8.17 -7.09
CA ALA A 182 10.89 9.20 -6.09
C ALA A 182 12.37 9.19 -5.71
N ASP A 183 13.06 10.32 -5.93
CA ASP A 183 14.47 10.48 -5.54
C ASP A 183 14.62 10.28 -4.03
N PRO A 184 15.41 9.30 -3.57
CA PRO A 184 15.63 9.01 -2.15
C PRO A 184 16.26 10.18 -1.37
N HIS A 185 16.90 11.14 -2.07
CA HIS A 185 17.48 12.34 -1.47
C HIS A 185 16.47 13.50 -1.33
N THR A 186 15.20 13.30 -1.69
CA THR A 186 14.21 14.35 -1.65
C THR A 186 13.77 14.68 -0.22
N THR A 187 13.45 15.94 0.01
CA THR A 187 12.81 16.40 1.25
C THR A 187 11.30 16.13 1.27
N THR A 188 10.78 15.36 0.31
CA THR A 188 9.36 15.13 0.05
C THR A 188 8.63 14.57 1.27
N VAL A 189 9.20 13.52 1.90
CA VAL A 189 8.62 12.93 3.12
C VAL A 189 8.51 13.96 4.23
N ARG A 190 9.57 14.76 4.44
CA ARG A 190 9.61 15.80 5.48
C ARG A 190 8.58 16.90 5.24
N VAL A 191 8.46 17.37 4.00
CA VAL A 191 7.49 18.42 3.63
C VAL A 191 6.07 17.92 3.77
N THR A 192 5.79 16.70 3.30
CA THR A 192 4.46 16.08 3.44
C THR A 192 4.13 15.83 4.92
N MET A 193 5.10 15.39 5.72
CA MET A 193 4.94 15.23 7.17
C MET A 193 4.60 16.54 7.88
N MET A 194 5.25 17.63 7.48
CA MET A 194 4.98 18.95 8.05
C MET A 194 3.55 19.40 7.72
N THR A 195 3.08 19.21 6.48
CA THR A 195 1.71 19.57 6.09
C THR A 195 0.68 18.66 6.74
N LEU A 196 0.95 17.36 6.86
CA LEU A 196 0.11 16.40 7.56
C LEU A 196 -0.08 16.81 9.04
N ARG A 197 1.01 17.09 9.77
CA ARG A 197 0.94 17.53 11.18
C ARG A 197 0.13 18.81 11.33
N ARG A 198 0.33 19.78 10.45
CA ARG A 198 -0.43 21.03 10.48
C ARG A 198 -1.93 20.80 10.29
N LYS A 199 -2.33 19.88 9.42
CA LYS A 199 -3.75 19.55 9.18
C LYS A 199 -4.36 18.73 10.31
N LEU A 200 -3.59 17.83 10.90
CA LEU A 200 -4.02 17.09 12.08
C LEU A 200 -4.17 18.01 13.31
N GLY A 201 -3.34 19.03 13.45
CA GLY A 201 -3.44 19.98 14.58
C GLY A 201 -2.89 19.44 15.89
N GLU A 202 -3.29 20.08 17.01
CA GLU A 202 -2.87 19.70 18.36
C GLU A 202 -3.98 18.93 19.12
N PRO A 203 -3.61 18.05 20.07
CA PRO A 203 -2.25 17.66 20.45
C PRO A 203 -1.56 16.84 19.35
N ALA A 204 -0.23 16.99 19.21
CA ALA A 204 0.54 16.34 18.16
C ALA A 204 0.61 14.82 18.37
N ILE A 205 -0.07 14.04 17.53
CA ILE A 205 -0.09 12.57 17.60
C ILE A 205 1.09 11.91 16.87
N ILE A 206 1.79 12.62 15.98
CA ILE A 206 2.94 12.09 15.25
C ILE A 206 4.24 12.61 15.87
N ARG A 207 5.07 11.70 16.34
CA ARG A 207 6.40 12.01 16.92
C ARG A 207 7.51 11.73 15.90
N THR A 208 8.56 12.55 15.94
CA THR A 208 9.81 12.26 15.22
C THR A 208 10.74 11.50 16.14
N VAL A 209 11.26 10.38 15.64
CA VAL A 209 12.33 9.62 16.30
C VAL A 209 13.62 9.95 15.54
N VAL A 210 14.46 10.76 16.18
CA VAL A 210 15.68 11.30 15.55
C VAL A 210 16.56 10.15 15.04
N GLY A 211 16.95 10.21 13.77
CA GLY A 211 17.78 9.20 13.12
C GLY A 211 17.08 7.89 12.73
N ALA A 212 15.78 7.72 13.10
CA ALA A 212 15.06 6.48 12.80
C ALA A 212 13.79 6.71 11.95
N GLY A 213 13.01 7.80 12.18
CA GLY A 213 11.80 8.03 11.38
C GLY A 213 10.69 8.71 12.18
N TYR A 214 9.47 8.20 12.00
CA TYR A 214 8.26 8.75 12.59
C TYR A 214 7.42 7.65 13.23
N ARG A 215 6.64 7.99 14.23
CA ARG A 215 5.66 7.09 14.84
C ARG A 215 4.41 7.83 15.29
N ILE A 216 3.30 7.13 15.36
CA ILE A 216 2.09 7.59 16.06
C ILE A 216 2.30 7.40 17.57
N ASP A 217 1.88 8.38 18.34
CA ASP A 217 1.75 8.25 19.78
C ASP A 217 0.28 7.93 20.11
N PRO A 218 -0.05 6.67 20.41
CA PRO A 218 -1.45 6.27 20.65
C PRO A 218 -2.03 6.85 21.94
N GLU A 219 -1.19 7.37 22.81
CA GLU A 219 -1.57 7.93 24.11
C GLU A 219 -1.52 9.47 24.15
N ALA A 220 -1.43 10.14 23.01
CA ALA A 220 -1.28 11.60 22.94
C ALA A 220 -2.40 12.39 23.65
N ASP A 221 -3.54 11.76 23.96
CA ASP A 221 -4.66 12.35 24.71
C ASP A 221 -4.62 12.11 26.22
N ARG A 222 -3.67 11.32 26.73
CA ARG A 222 -3.47 11.22 28.17
C ARG A 222 -2.60 12.38 28.61
N GLU A 223 -3.20 13.42 29.23
CA GLU A 223 -2.49 14.40 30.01
C GLU A 223 -1.44 13.70 30.88
N PRO A 224 -0.21 14.22 30.99
CA PRO A 224 0.73 13.68 31.94
C PRO A 224 0.09 13.83 33.33
N ALA A 225 -0.40 12.72 33.88
CA ALA A 225 -0.86 12.68 35.25
C ALA A 225 0.23 13.28 36.13
N ALA A 226 -0.13 14.42 36.74
CA ALA A 226 0.62 15.25 37.65
C ALA A 226 1.78 14.53 38.36
N ALA A 227 3.01 14.79 37.93
CA ALA A 227 4.18 14.69 38.77
C ALA A 227 4.23 15.96 39.64
N HIS A 228 3.31 16.08 40.60
CA HIS A 228 3.37 17.03 41.68
C HIS A 228 2.86 16.32 42.91
N GLU A 229 3.77 15.83 43.71
CA GLU A 229 3.75 15.82 45.16
C GLU A 229 4.72 14.77 45.72
N ALA A 230 5.96 15.16 45.89
CA ALA A 230 6.82 14.63 46.94
C ALA A 230 8.03 15.54 47.11
N ASP A 231 7.81 16.71 47.68
CA ASP A 231 8.83 17.38 48.51
C ASP A 231 8.15 18.28 49.52
N ARG A 232 7.90 17.67 50.67
CA ARG A 232 7.78 18.35 51.94
C ARG A 232 8.18 17.40 53.07
#